data_50aa58e3ba980676541cbddfd6f2b15d
#
_entry.id   50aa58e3ba980676541cbddfd6f2b15d
#
_cell.length_a   1.000
_cell.length_b   1.000
_cell.length_c   1.000
_cell.angle_alpha   90.00
_cell.angle_beta   90.00
_cell.angle_gamma   90.00
#
_symmetry.space_group_name_H-M   'P 1'
#
loop_
_entity.id
_entity.type
_entity.pdbx_description
1 polymer ?
#
loop_
_entity_poly.entity_id
_entity_poly.type
_entity_poly.pdbx_seq_one_letter_code
_entity_poly.pdbx_strand_id
1 'polypeptide(L)'
;MIERIVQPLTEWYHANRRILPWREEKNPYYIWISEIMLQQTRVEAVKPYFQRFIQALPDPEALAACPEDQLLKLWEGLGYYNRVRNMQKAAVKIVQEYGGKLPADYEALKSLPGIGSYTAGAVASIAYGIPVPAVDGNVLRVFARITEDYGDIMKQSVKSCVERELLEIMPSEDPGAFNQALMELGAMVCVPNGPARCGQCPAAEECLARKHGTVDELPVKKKAKARRIEKRTVLLIRDGERVALHRRPPSGLLAGMYELPNLEGHLEKEEVLSRLVQYGLTPLRILPLGASRHIFSHVEWLMEGYDIRVAALEGAPGEDVLFVDVEDAEEKYAVPAAFGAYASKINMRLGQEKYDQMGSGEEQ
;
A
#
# COMPACT_ATOMS: atom_id res chain seq x y z
N MET A 1 -6.67 -2.65 -35.21
CA MET A 1 -7.82 -2.10 -34.45
C MET A 1 -7.31 -1.45 -33.15
N ILE A 2 -6.59 -2.16 -32.29
CA ILE A 2 -6.11 -1.62 -31.02
C ILE A 2 -5.02 -0.52 -31.22
N GLU A 3 -4.22 -0.56 -32.25
CA GLU A 3 -3.21 0.48 -32.57
C GLU A 3 -3.80 1.89 -32.72
N ARG A 4 -5.08 1.99 -33.12
CA ARG A 4 -5.75 3.28 -33.34
C ARG A 4 -6.06 4.03 -32.04
N ILE A 5 -5.95 3.36 -30.87
CA ILE A 5 -6.14 4.04 -29.58
C ILE A 5 -4.91 4.83 -29.13
N VAL A 6 -3.71 4.54 -29.67
CA VAL A 6 -2.43 5.08 -29.16
C VAL A 6 -2.41 6.60 -29.23
N GLN A 7 -2.62 7.17 -30.40
CA GLN A 7 -2.58 8.62 -30.58
C GLN A 7 -3.69 9.35 -29.78
N PRO A 8 -4.99 8.98 -29.89
CA PRO A 8 -6.04 9.65 -29.12
C PRO A 8 -5.84 9.57 -27.60
N LEU A 9 -5.32 8.44 -27.08
CA LEU A 9 -5.03 8.29 -25.66
C LEU A 9 -3.88 9.17 -25.20
N THR A 10 -2.80 9.23 -25.97
CA THR A 10 -1.63 10.05 -25.64
C THR A 10 -1.97 11.54 -25.66
N GLU A 11 -2.69 12.00 -26.70
CA GLU A 11 -3.17 13.39 -26.79
C GLU A 11 -4.12 13.74 -25.63
N TRP A 12 -5.07 12.85 -25.32
CA TRP A 12 -5.97 13.03 -24.18
C TRP A 12 -5.21 13.10 -22.85
N TYR A 13 -4.20 12.26 -22.66
CA TYR A 13 -3.38 12.28 -21.44
C TYR A 13 -2.68 13.62 -21.27
N HIS A 14 -2.04 14.13 -22.30
CA HIS A 14 -1.37 15.43 -22.20
C HIS A 14 -2.32 16.57 -21.84
N ALA A 15 -3.58 16.52 -22.32
CA ALA A 15 -4.60 17.51 -22.04
C ALA A 15 -5.28 17.37 -20.68
N ASN A 16 -5.35 16.14 -20.13
CA ASN A 16 -6.22 15.82 -18.97
C ASN A 16 -5.48 15.18 -17.77
N ARG A 17 -4.17 14.96 -17.85
CA ARG A 17 -3.41 14.31 -16.78
C ARG A 17 -3.51 15.09 -15.46
N ARG A 18 -3.69 14.36 -14.37
CA ARG A 18 -3.62 14.96 -13.03
C ARG A 18 -2.22 15.46 -12.72
N ILE A 19 -2.13 16.61 -12.05
CA ILE A 19 -0.88 17.13 -11.49
C ILE A 19 -0.60 16.32 -10.22
N LEU A 20 0.52 15.60 -10.19
CA LEU A 20 0.91 14.73 -9.10
C LEU A 20 2.38 14.97 -8.75
N PRO A 21 2.77 15.01 -7.46
CA PRO A 21 4.15 15.34 -7.04
C PRO A 21 5.23 14.50 -7.74
N TRP A 22 4.98 13.23 -7.97
CA TRP A 22 5.92 12.31 -8.63
C TRP A 22 5.95 12.42 -10.17
N ARG A 23 5.21 13.36 -10.75
CA ARG A 23 5.18 13.64 -12.19
C ARG A 23 5.82 14.98 -12.56
N GLU A 24 6.20 15.78 -11.57
CA GLU A 24 6.85 17.07 -11.79
C GLU A 24 8.22 16.91 -12.41
N GLU A 25 8.93 15.87 -12.00
CA GLU A 25 10.25 15.50 -12.53
C GLU A 25 10.25 14.06 -13.04
N LYS A 26 10.97 13.81 -14.15
CA LYS A 26 11.22 12.45 -14.66
C LYS A 26 12.33 11.74 -13.86
N ASN A 27 12.26 11.80 -12.53
CA ASN A 27 13.21 11.14 -11.64
C ASN A 27 12.86 9.65 -11.50
N PRO A 28 13.73 8.71 -11.92
CA PRO A 28 13.45 7.27 -11.85
C PRO A 28 13.18 6.78 -10.43
N TYR A 29 13.86 7.34 -9.44
CA TYR A 29 13.65 7.01 -8.03
C TYR A 29 12.24 7.43 -7.56
N TYR A 30 11.82 8.66 -7.87
CA TYR A 30 10.51 9.17 -7.49
C TYR A 30 9.37 8.38 -8.16
N ILE A 31 9.53 8.05 -9.44
CA ILE A 31 8.58 7.20 -10.16
C ILE A 31 8.49 5.83 -9.50
N TRP A 32 9.63 5.18 -9.20
CA TRP A 32 9.65 3.89 -8.52
C TRP A 32 8.96 3.94 -7.16
N ILE A 33 9.29 4.90 -6.29
CA ILE A 33 8.67 5.06 -4.96
C ILE A 33 7.16 5.24 -5.09
N SER A 34 6.71 6.14 -5.97
CA SER A 34 5.28 6.40 -6.16
C SER A 34 4.53 5.17 -6.66
N GLU A 35 5.09 4.44 -7.63
CA GLU A 35 4.49 3.22 -8.18
C GLU A 35 4.31 2.13 -7.12
N ILE A 36 5.28 1.97 -6.22
CA ILE A 36 5.15 1.03 -5.11
C ILE A 36 4.11 1.53 -4.08
N MET A 37 4.07 2.83 -3.77
CA MET A 37 3.07 3.39 -2.84
C MET A 37 1.64 3.25 -3.38
N LEU A 38 1.44 3.46 -4.68
CA LEU A 38 0.15 3.38 -5.35
C LEU A 38 -0.43 1.97 -5.46
N GLN A 39 0.39 0.93 -5.23
CA GLN A 39 -0.13 -0.44 -5.20
C GLN A 39 -1.19 -0.60 -4.11
N GLN A 40 -2.46 -0.77 -4.50
CA GLN A 40 -3.62 -0.94 -3.62
C GLN A 40 -3.89 0.26 -2.67
N THR A 41 -3.33 1.43 -2.96
CA THR A 41 -3.55 2.68 -2.20
C THR A 41 -4.06 3.77 -3.13
N ARG A 42 -4.99 4.57 -2.66
CA ARG A 42 -5.57 5.68 -3.45
C ARG A 42 -4.58 6.82 -3.59
N VAL A 43 -4.60 7.49 -4.74
CA VAL A 43 -3.69 8.61 -5.07
C VAL A 43 -3.67 9.69 -3.97
N GLU A 44 -4.84 10.13 -3.51
CA GLU A 44 -4.92 11.20 -2.50
C GLU A 44 -4.27 10.80 -1.18
N ALA A 45 -4.42 9.54 -0.77
CA ALA A 45 -3.75 9.03 0.41
C ALA A 45 -2.22 8.94 0.23
N VAL A 46 -1.73 8.70 -0.99
CA VAL A 46 -0.29 8.56 -1.26
C VAL A 46 0.44 9.91 -1.24
N LYS A 47 -0.20 11.01 -1.69
CA LYS A 47 0.46 12.33 -1.80
C LYS A 47 1.26 12.73 -0.55
N PRO A 48 0.67 12.80 0.65
CA PRO A 48 1.41 13.21 1.85
C PRO A 48 2.49 12.20 2.27
N TYR A 49 2.28 10.90 1.99
CA TYR A 49 3.30 9.88 2.26
C TYR A 49 4.51 10.03 1.34
N PHE A 50 4.27 10.23 0.06
CA PHE A 50 5.33 10.44 -0.93
C PHE A 50 6.22 11.62 -0.56
N GLN A 51 5.62 12.78 -0.26
CA GLN A 51 6.37 13.98 0.11
C GLN A 51 7.27 13.76 1.33
N ARG A 52 6.73 13.19 2.41
CA ARG A 52 7.52 12.88 3.61
C ARG A 52 8.61 11.84 3.35
N PHE A 53 8.27 10.82 2.56
CA PHE A 53 9.20 9.73 2.28
C PHE A 53 10.42 10.24 1.49
N ILE A 54 10.21 11.00 0.42
CA ILE A 54 11.32 11.55 -0.38
C ILE A 54 12.09 12.66 0.35
N GLN A 55 11.44 13.39 1.28
CA GLN A 55 12.13 14.34 2.14
C GLN A 55 13.09 13.64 3.11
N ALA A 56 12.67 12.51 3.70
CA ALA A 56 13.49 11.74 4.63
C ALA A 56 14.51 10.85 3.92
N LEU A 57 14.17 10.30 2.76
CA LEU A 57 14.93 9.33 1.99
C LEU A 57 14.95 9.77 0.51
N PRO A 58 15.78 10.77 0.15
CA PRO A 58 15.72 11.42 -1.16
C PRO A 58 16.26 10.58 -2.32
N ASP A 59 17.02 9.53 -2.04
CA ASP A 59 17.75 8.72 -3.01
C ASP A 59 17.87 7.26 -2.56
N PRO A 60 18.35 6.35 -3.44
CA PRO A 60 18.54 4.95 -3.09
C PRO A 60 19.55 4.72 -1.96
N GLU A 61 20.57 5.57 -1.82
CA GLU A 61 21.57 5.48 -0.77
C GLU A 61 20.94 5.71 0.62
N ALA A 62 20.15 6.77 0.76
CA ALA A 62 19.43 7.07 1.99
C ALA A 62 18.45 5.95 2.35
N LEU A 63 17.72 5.42 1.35
CA LEU A 63 16.79 4.30 1.55
C LEU A 63 17.51 3.02 1.96
N ALA A 64 18.65 2.72 1.35
CA ALA A 64 19.46 1.54 1.66
C ALA A 64 20.01 1.57 3.11
N ALA A 65 20.41 2.76 3.58
CA ALA A 65 21.00 2.97 4.89
C ALA A 65 19.99 3.17 6.03
N CYS A 66 18.70 3.33 5.70
CA CYS A 66 17.64 3.64 6.68
C CYS A 66 17.45 2.49 7.68
N PRO A 67 17.44 2.73 9.01
CA PRO A 67 17.07 1.71 9.98
C PRO A 67 15.65 1.19 9.76
N GLU A 68 15.43 -0.12 9.96
CA GLU A 68 14.14 -0.76 9.67
C GLU A 68 12.97 -0.13 10.43
N ASP A 69 13.16 0.21 11.72
CA ASP A 69 12.10 0.80 12.54
C ASP A 69 11.68 2.18 12.00
N GLN A 70 12.64 3.00 11.58
CA GLN A 70 12.38 4.28 10.93
C GLN A 70 11.67 4.11 9.58
N LEU A 71 12.13 3.13 8.78
CA LEU A 71 11.52 2.82 7.50
C LEU A 71 10.06 2.39 7.62
N LEU A 72 9.78 1.49 8.58
CA LEU A 72 8.42 1.04 8.88
C LEU A 72 7.54 2.19 9.39
N LYS A 73 8.13 3.12 10.14
CA LYS A 73 7.43 4.32 10.63
C LYS A 73 7.04 5.27 9.50
N LEU A 74 7.94 5.52 8.55
CA LEU A 74 7.63 6.32 7.35
C LEU A 74 6.53 5.69 6.49
N TRP A 75 6.36 4.37 6.56
CA TRP A 75 5.37 3.60 5.79
C TRP A 75 4.07 3.33 6.56
N GLU A 76 4.00 3.70 7.84
CA GLU A 76 2.86 3.42 8.71
C GLU A 76 1.54 3.94 8.11
N GLY A 77 0.53 3.07 7.98
CA GLY A 77 -0.77 3.40 7.41
C GLY A 77 -0.94 3.06 5.93
N LEU A 78 0.13 2.88 5.15
CA LEU A 78 0.04 2.43 3.75
C LEU A 78 -0.26 0.93 3.61
N GLY A 79 0.01 0.13 4.65
CA GLY A 79 -0.17 -1.30 4.65
C GLY A 79 0.80 -2.06 3.73
N TYR A 80 0.66 -3.39 3.67
CA TYR A 80 1.52 -4.25 2.82
C TYR A 80 3.02 -3.96 3.00
N TYR A 81 3.50 -4.00 4.24
CA TYR A 81 4.85 -3.57 4.65
C TYR A 81 5.99 -4.32 3.95
N ASN A 82 5.73 -5.50 3.39
CA ASN A 82 6.72 -6.18 2.55
C ASN A 82 7.12 -5.35 1.32
N ARG A 83 6.28 -4.40 0.88
CA ARG A 83 6.63 -3.49 -0.21
C ARG A 83 7.83 -2.64 0.16
N VAL A 84 7.79 -1.95 1.28
CA VAL A 84 8.87 -1.06 1.71
C VAL A 84 10.14 -1.83 2.08
N ARG A 85 10.02 -3.02 2.66
CA ARG A 85 11.18 -3.90 2.90
C ARG A 85 11.84 -4.35 1.60
N ASN A 86 11.05 -4.72 0.60
CA ASN A 86 11.59 -5.08 -0.70
C ASN A 86 12.20 -3.87 -1.41
N MET A 87 11.61 -2.68 -1.25
CA MET A 87 12.22 -1.44 -1.74
C MET A 87 13.59 -1.21 -1.13
N GLN A 88 13.76 -1.38 0.18
CA GLN A 88 15.05 -1.25 0.83
C GLN A 88 16.07 -2.28 0.32
N LYS A 89 15.66 -3.54 0.18
CA LYS A 89 16.53 -4.58 -0.42
C LYS A 89 16.94 -4.23 -1.85
N ALA A 90 16.00 -3.68 -2.64
CA ALA A 90 16.30 -3.22 -3.99
C ALA A 90 17.25 -2.01 -3.97
N ALA A 91 17.05 -1.05 -3.05
CA ALA A 91 17.95 0.09 -2.87
C ALA A 91 19.38 -0.34 -2.52
N VAL A 92 19.54 -1.31 -1.61
CA VAL A 92 20.87 -1.90 -1.30
C VAL A 92 21.52 -2.46 -2.57
N LYS A 93 20.77 -3.23 -3.37
CA LYS A 93 21.28 -3.79 -4.62
C LYS A 93 21.60 -2.70 -5.64
N ILE A 94 20.76 -1.64 -5.75
CA ILE A 94 21.02 -0.50 -6.63
C ILE A 94 22.31 0.22 -6.25
N VAL A 95 22.57 0.42 -4.96
CA VAL A 95 23.82 1.04 -4.49
C VAL A 95 25.02 0.17 -4.81
N GLN A 96 24.94 -1.14 -4.53
CA GLN A 96 26.05 -2.06 -4.70
C GLN A 96 26.39 -2.38 -6.15
N GLU A 97 25.38 -2.58 -7.01
CA GLU A 97 25.58 -3.07 -8.37
C GLU A 97 25.47 -1.99 -9.45
N TYR A 98 24.78 -0.87 -9.16
CA TYR A 98 24.47 0.18 -10.13
C TYR A 98 24.91 1.59 -9.69
N GLY A 99 25.75 1.69 -8.64
CA GLY A 99 26.31 2.97 -8.19
C GLY A 99 25.26 3.98 -7.75
N GLY A 100 24.19 3.51 -7.07
CA GLY A 100 23.12 4.36 -6.53
C GLY A 100 22.09 4.84 -7.56
N LYS A 101 22.16 4.41 -8.82
CA LYS A 101 21.23 4.82 -9.88
C LYS A 101 20.41 3.64 -10.37
N LEU A 102 19.09 3.84 -10.51
CA LEU A 102 18.25 2.81 -11.12
C LEU A 102 18.75 2.49 -12.54
N PRO A 103 18.86 1.20 -12.92
CA PRO A 103 19.32 0.85 -14.26
C PRO A 103 18.31 1.26 -15.35
N ALA A 104 18.82 1.82 -16.45
CA ALA A 104 18.03 2.17 -17.62
C ALA A 104 17.85 0.94 -18.56
N ASP A 105 17.40 -0.18 -17.97
CA ASP A 105 17.17 -1.45 -18.65
C ASP A 105 16.00 -2.20 -17.98
N TYR A 106 15.06 -2.67 -18.78
CA TYR A 106 13.83 -3.30 -18.27
C TYR A 106 14.11 -4.62 -17.51
N GLU A 107 15.00 -5.48 -18.03
CA GLU A 107 15.29 -6.76 -17.38
C GLU A 107 16.12 -6.56 -16.10
N ALA A 108 17.05 -5.60 -16.11
CA ALA A 108 17.79 -5.22 -14.93
C ALA A 108 16.84 -4.68 -13.83
N LEU A 109 15.91 -3.79 -14.17
CA LEU A 109 14.88 -3.30 -13.25
C LEU A 109 14.05 -4.46 -12.68
N LYS A 110 13.62 -5.39 -13.53
CA LYS A 110 12.80 -6.54 -13.12
C LYS A 110 13.56 -7.54 -12.24
N SER A 111 14.88 -7.54 -12.28
CA SER A 111 15.73 -8.37 -11.41
C SER A 111 15.86 -7.85 -9.97
N LEU A 112 15.40 -6.62 -9.70
CA LEU A 112 15.45 -6.01 -8.38
C LEU A 112 14.35 -6.55 -7.45
N PRO A 113 14.64 -6.74 -6.16
CA PRO A 113 13.65 -7.22 -5.19
C PRO A 113 12.35 -6.40 -5.17
N GLY A 114 11.21 -7.06 -5.34
CA GLY A 114 9.90 -6.42 -5.29
C GLY A 114 9.51 -5.62 -6.53
N ILE A 115 10.33 -5.60 -7.57
CA ILE A 115 10.03 -4.97 -8.86
C ILE A 115 9.57 -6.08 -9.84
N GLY A 116 8.28 -6.10 -10.12
CA GLY A 116 7.68 -6.97 -11.15
C GLY A 116 7.58 -6.30 -12.52
N SER A 117 7.01 -7.00 -13.51
CA SER A 117 6.82 -6.50 -14.89
C SER A 117 6.15 -5.12 -14.93
N TYR A 118 5.12 -4.91 -14.12
CA TYR A 118 4.43 -3.62 -14.01
C TYR A 118 5.36 -2.47 -13.60
N THR A 119 5.99 -2.59 -12.42
CA THR A 119 6.84 -1.52 -11.89
C THR A 119 8.07 -1.29 -12.77
N ALA A 120 8.68 -2.36 -13.29
CA ALA A 120 9.78 -2.26 -14.25
C ALA A 120 9.33 -1.53 -15.53
N GLY A 121 8.16 -1.87 -16.07
CA GLY A 121 7.58 -1.21 -17.24
C GLY A 121 7.28 0.26 -17.00
N ALA A 122 6.72 0.61 -15.85
CA ALA A 122 6.45 1.99 -15.48
C ALA A 122 7.73 2.81 -15.39
N VAL A 123 8.74 2.35 -14.63
CA VAL A 123 10.02 3.06 -14.53
C VAL A 123 10.73 3.14 -15.86
N ALA A 124 10.83 2.03 -16.61
CA ALA A 124 11.51 1.99 -17.89
C ALA A 124 10.88 2.95 -18.92
N SER A 125 9.55 2.97 -19.03
CA SER A 125 8.86 3.80 -20.01
C SER A 125 8.79 5.27 -19.61
N ILE A 126 8.47 5.57 -18.33
CA ILE A 126 8.24 6.95 -17.90
C ILE A 126 9.56 7.70 -17.69
N ALA A 127 10.54 7.06 -17.04
CA ALA A 127 11.81 7.70 -16.75
C ALA A 127 12.78 7.67 -17.92
N TYR A 128 12.85 6.53 -18.61
CA TYR A 128 13.89 6.28 -19.62
C TYR A 128 13.40 6.24 -21.06
N GLY A 129 12.08 6.33 -21.29
CA GLY A 129 11.52 6.29 -22.63
C GLY A 129 11.64 4.94 -23.34
N ILE A 130 11.83 3.86 -22.58
CA ILE A 130 11.94 2.51 -23.15
C ILE A 130 10.53 2.02 -23.52
N PRO A 131 10.27 1.58 -24.75
CA PRO A 131 8.93 1.20 -25.22
C PRO A 131 8.50 -0.18 -24.70
N VAL A 132 8.18 -0.26 -23.42
CA VAL A 132 7.67 -1.46 -22.73
C VAL A 132 6.37 -1.14 -21.99
N PRO A 133 5.41 -2.07 -21.94
CA PRO A 133 4.12 -1.84 -21.29
C PRO A 133 4.21 -1.92 -19.76
N ALA A 134 3.33 -1.18 -19.11
CA ALA A 134 3.10 -1.25 -17.67
C ALA A 134 1.65 -1.65 -17.40
N VAL A 135 1.41 -2.93 -17.10
CA VAL A 135 0.07 -3.51 -17.00
C VAL A 135 -0.36 -3.67 -15.56
N ASP A 136 -1.18 -2.73 -15.07
CA ASP A 136 -1.84 -2.78 -13.77
C ASP A 136 -3.31 -3.22 -13.87
N GLY A 137 -4.03 -3.20 -12.76
CA GLY A 137 -5.46 -3.53 -12.73
C GLY A 137 -6.35 -2.56 -13.52
N ASN A 138 -5.94 -1.31 -13.69
CA ASN A 138 -6.65 -0.33 -14.51
C ASN A 138 -6.46 -0.64 -15.99
N VAL A 139 -5.21 -0.88 -16.39
CA VAL A 139 -4.86 -1.26 -17.76
C VAL A 139 -5.56 -2.55 -18.17
N LEU A 140 -5.56 -3.59 -17.32
CA LEU A 140 -6.28 -4.84 -17.57
C LEU A 140 -7.78 -4.62 -17.79
N ARG A 141 -8.42 -3.76 -17.01
CA ARG A 141 -9.84 -3.42 -17.17
C ARG A 141 -10.12 -2.65 -18.46
N VAL A 142 -9.32 -1.63 -18.72
CA VAL A 142 -9.44 -0.81 -19.94
C VAL A 142 -9.27 -1.69 -21.16
N PHE A 143 -8.22 -2.50 -21.18
CA PHE A 143 -7.91 -3.40 -22.29
C PHE A 143 -9.02 -4.42 -22.50
N ALA A 144 -9.48 -5.11 -21.45
CA ALA A 144 -10.57 -6.07 -21.52
C ALA A 144 -11.85 -5.47 -22.12
N ARG A 145 -12.15 -4.20 -21.83
CA ARG A 145 -13.33 -3.50 -22.38
C ARG A 145 -13.09 -3.07 -23.84
N ILE A 146 -11.92 -2.57 -24.19
CA ILE A 146 -11.61 -2.16 -25.57
C ILE A 146 -11.66 -3.37 -26.51
N THR A 147 -11.07 -4.49 -26.12
CA THR A 147 -10.99 -5.72 -26.93
C THR A 147 -12.17 -6.67 -26.73
N GLU A 148 -13.05 -6.38 -25.77
CA GLU A 148 -14.15 -7.27 -25.33
C GLU A 148 -13.65 -8.66 -24.90
N ASP A 149 -12.53 -8.69 -24.17
CA ASP A 149 -11.93 -9.93 -23.68
C ASP A 149 -12.60 -10.39 -22.37
N TYR A 150 -13.21 -11.58 -22.38
CA TYR A 150 -13.83 -12.24 -21.21
C TYR A 150 -12.82 -13.10 -20.42
N GLY A 151 -11.54 -13.00 -20.70
CA GLY A 151 -10.50 -13.65 -19.92
C GLY A 151 -10.51 -13.17 -18.45
N ASP A 152 -10.34 -14.12 -17.50
CA ASP A 152 -10.22 -13.77 -16.09
C ASP A 152 -8.92 -12.98 -15.83
N ILE A 153 -9.03 -11.69 -15.58
CA ILE A 153 -7.87 -10.79 -15.41
C ILE A 153 -7.02 -11.11 -14.17
N MET A 154 -7.46 -12.03 -13.31
CA MET A 154 -6.67 -12.53 -12.19
C MET A 154 -5.67 -13.62 -12.61
N LYS A 155 -5.80 -14.15 -13.82
CA LYS A 155 -4.87 -15.17 -14.35
C LYS A 155 -3.62 -14.53 -14.94
N GLN A 156 -2.45 -15.06 -14.58
CA GLN A 156 -1.17 -14.60 -15.14
C GLN A 156 -1.10 -14.75 -16.65
N SER A 157 -1.72 -15.80 -17.23
CA SER A 157 -1.77 -15.99 -18.69
C SER A 157 -2.49 -14.86 -19.43
N VAL A 158 -3.59 -14.33 -18.86
CA VAL A 158 -4.32 -13.18 -19.41
C VAL A 158 -3.46 -11.94 -19.31
N LYS A 159 -2.84 -11.69 -18.16
CA LYS A 159 -1.94 -10.56 -17.98
C LYS A 159 -0.78 -10.59 -18.98
N SER A 160 -0.12 -11.75 -19.16
CA SER A 160 0.98 -11.90 -20.11
C SER A 160 0.53 -11.74 -21.58
N CYS A 161 -0.73 -12.09 -21.91
CA CYS A 161 -1.32 -11.83 -23.22
C CYS A 161 -1.46 -10.33 -23.46
N VAL A 162 -2.04 -9.61 -22.49
CA VAL A 162 -2.19 -8.15 -22.54
C VAL A 162 -0.83 -7.44 -22.65
N GLU A 163 0.16 -7.87 -21.84
CA GLU A 163 1.54 -7.34 -21.93
C GLU A 163 2.11 -7.48 -23.33
N ARG A 164 1.96 -8.64 -23.97
CA ARG A 164 2.44 -8.88 -25.34
C ARG A 164 1.72 -8.02 -26.38
N GLU A 165 0.38 -7.98 -26.34
CA GLU A 165 -0.40 -7.19 -27.29
C GLU A 165 -0.14 -5.68 -27.15
N LEU A 166 0.04 -5.19 -25.94
CA LEU A 166 0.41 -3.79 -25.71
C LEU A 166 1.85 -3.51 -26.18
N LEU A 167 2.78 -4.46 -26.04
CA LEU A 167 4.15 -4.30 -26.51
C LEU A 167 4.22 -4.08 -28.03
N GLU A 168 3.34 -4.75 -28.80
CA GLU A 168 3.28 -4.62 -30.26
C GLU A 168 2.86 -3.22 -30.72
N ILE A 169 2.13 -2.48 -29.88
CA ILE A 169 1.59 -1.14 -30.23
C ILE A 169 2.26 -0.01 -29.43
N MET A 170 3.29 -0.32 -28.63
CA MET A 170 3.96 0.71 -27.84
C MET A 170 4.57 1.79 -28.73
N PRO A 171 4.22 3.08 -28.53
CA PRO A 171 4.85 4.16 -29.28
C PRO A 171 6.33 4.30 -28.89
N SER A 172 7.19 4.55 -29.88
CA SER A 172 8.62 4.78 -29.66
C SER A 172 8.92 6.18 -29.12
N GLU A 173 8.08 7.17 -29.44
CA GLU A 173 8.35 8.57 -29.09
C GLU A 173 8.00 8.92 -27.63
N ASP A 174 6.85 8.49 -27.15
CA ASP A 174 6.42 8.77 -25.75
C ASP A 174 5.71 7.57 -25.10
N PRO A 175 6.44 6.45 -24.88
CA PRO A 175 5.87 5.25 -24.29
C PRO A 175 5.38 5.48 -22.86
N GLY A 176 6.03 6.39 -22.12
CA GLY A 176 5.64 6.76 -20.76
C GLY A 176 4.28 7.45 -20.71
N ALA A 177 3.99 8.34 -21.66
CA ALA A 177 2.68 8.99 -21.74
C ALA A 177 1.57 7.98 -22.09
N PHE A 178 1.83 7.04 -23.00
CA PHE A 178 0.85 6.02 -23.38
C PHE A 178 0.51 5.09 -22.21
N ASN A 179 1.50 4.60 -21.46
CA ASN A 179 1.27 3.81 -20.24
C ASN A 179 0.46 4.59 -19.20
N GLN A 180 0.86 5.82 -18.94
CA GLN A 180 0.13 6.68 -18.00
C GLN A 180 -1.27 7.01 -18.49
N ALA A 181 -1.49 7.17 -19.80
CA ALA A 181 -2.81 7.40 -20.39
C ALA A 181 -3.77 6.24 -20.10
N LEU A 182 -3.32 5.01 -20.27
CA LEU A 182 -4.12 3.82 -19.96
C LEU A 182 -4.49 3.75 -18.48
N MET A 183 -3.54 4.04 -17.58
CA MET A 183 -3.77 4.07 -16.15
C MET A 183 -4.76 5.18 -15.76
N GLU A 184 -4.55 6.42 -16.26
CA GLU A 184 -5.42 7.57 -15.99
C GLU A 184 -6.84 7.35 -16.56
N LEU A 185 -6.95 6.81 -17.76
CA LEU A 185 -8.23 6.46 -18.35
C LEU A 185 -9.00 5.49 -17.44
N GLY A 186 -8.32 4.47 -16.93
CA GLY A 186 -8.88 3.54 -15.95
C GLY A 186 -9.31 4.21 -14.65
N ALA A 187 -8.52 5.15 -14.16
CA ALA A 187 -8.81 5.82 -12.89
C ALA A 187 -9.95 6.84 -13.00
N MET A 188 -10.06 7.57 -14.13
CA MET A 188 -10.95 8.73 -14.24
C MET A 188 -12.17 8.52 -15.13
N VAL A 189 -12.08 7.70 -16.17
CA VAL A 189 -13.12 7.55 -17.20
C VAL A 189 -13.69 6.14 -17.22
N CYS A 190 -12.84 5.14 -17.43
CA CYS A 190 -13.20 3.73 -17.52
C CYS A 190 -13.18 3.10 -16.09
N VAL A 191 -13.93 3.68 -15.16
CA VAL A 191 -13.89 3.37 -13.73
C VAL A 191 -14.33 1.95 -13.38
N PRO A 192 -13.84 1.38 -12.23
CA PRO A 192 -14.18 0.02 -11.81
C PRO A 192 -15.56 -0.09 -11.14
N ASN A 193 -16.07 0.99 -10.56
CA ASN A 193 -17.31 1.02 -9.79
C ASN A 193 -18.24 2.11 -10.35
N GLY A 194 -19.49 1.78 -10.55
CA GLY A 194 -20.49 2.64 -11.19
C GLY A 194 -20.32 2.73 -12.71
N PRO A 195 -21.14 3.55 -13.38
CA PRO A 195 -21.14 3.65 -14.83
C PRO A 195 -19.84 4.26 -15.38
N ALA A 196 -19.24 3.60 -16.34
CA ALA A 196 -18.09 4.16 -17.05
C ALA A 196 -18.49 5.39 -17.88
N ARG A 197 -17.62 6.40 -17.93
CA ARG A 197 -17.87 7.69 -18.62
C ARG A 197 -17.53 7.58 -20.10
N CYS A 198 -18.16 6.65 -20.82
CA CYS A 198 -17.83 6.32 -22.22
C CYS A 198 -17.95 7.51 -23.19
N GLY A 199 -18.81 8.50 -22.90
CA GLY A 199 -18.94 9.72 -23.68
C GLY A 199 -17.71 10.66 -23.63
N GLN A 200 -16.82 10.47 -22.63
CA GLN A 200 -15.58 11.24 -22.45
C GLN A 200 -14.33 10.43 -22.83
N CYS A 201 -14.53 9.18 -23.28
CA CYS A 201 -13.43 8.25 -23.52
C CYS A 201 -12.77 8.51 -24.90
N PRO A 202 -11.46 8.79 -24.95
CA PRO A 202 -10.76 8.99 -26.23
C PRO A 202 -10.69 7.72 -27.09
N ALA A 203 -10.85 6.53 -26.46
CA ALA A 203 -10.90 5.24 -27.16
C ALA A 203 -12.33 4.75 -27.47
N ALA A 204 -13.35 5.60 -27.34
CA ALA A 204 -14.76 5.21 -27.46
C ALA A 204 -15.11 4.59 -28.82
N GLU A 205 -14.52 5.12 -29.91
CA GLU A 205 -14.77 4.65 -31.28
C GLU A 205 -14.22 3.22 -31.53
N GLU A 206 -13.14 2.84 -30.85
CA GLU A 206 -12.50 1.53 -31.01
C GLU A 206 -12.96 0.50 -29.96
N CYS A 207 -13.74 0.93 -28.95
CA CYS A 207 -14.13 0.08 -27.81
C CYS A 207 -15.25 -0.89 -28.20
N LEU A 208 -14.95 -2.19 -28.26
CA LEU A 208 -15.91 -3.24 -28.59
C LEU A 208 -16.99 -3.40 -27.51
N ALA A 209 -16.62 -3.37 -26.23
CA ALA A 209 -17.58 -3.46 -25.13
C ALA A 209 -18.61 -2.31 -25.17
N ARG A 210 -18.20 -1.09 -25.56
CA ARG A 210 -19.14 0.02 -25.78
C ARG A 210 -20.05 -0.23 -26.98
N LYS A 211 -19.50 -0.71 -28.08
CA LYS A 211 -20.28 -1.00 -29.29
C LYS A 211 -21.35 -2.06 -29.07
N HIS A 212 -21.04 -3.06 -28.25
CA HIS A 212 -21.94 -4.20 -27.98
C HIS A 212 -22.74 -4.04 -26.70
N GLY A 213 -22.50 -3.00 -25.89
CA GLY A 213 -23.23 -2.76 -24.64
C GLY A 213 -22.78 -3.64 -23.46
N THR A 214 -21.57 -4.24 -23.51
CA THR A 214 -21.05 -5.21 -22.53
C THR A 214 -20.08 -4.61 -21.51
N VAL A 215 -20.01 -3.28 -21.41
CA VAL A 215 -19.06 -2.56 -20.52
C VAL A 215 -19.19 -3.00 -19.06
N ASP A 216 -20.40 -3.24 -18.58
CA ASP A 216 -20.67 -3.61 -17.20
C ASP A 216 -20.39 -5.10 -16.89
N GLU A 217 -20.23 -5.93 -17.91
CA GLU A 217 -19.86 -7.33 -17.80
C GLU A 217 -18.34 -7.50 -17.61
N LEU A 218 -17.55 -6.48 -17.98
CA LEU A 218 -16.10 -6.53 -18.06
C LEU A 218 -15.44 -5.58 -17.04
N PRO A 219 -14.30 -5.95 -16.49
CA PRO A 219 -13.53 -7.19 -16.72
C PRO A 219 -14.08 -8.36 -15.89
N VAL A 220 -13.88 -9.58 -16.38
CA VAL A 220 -14.20 -10.80 -15.63
C VAL A 220 -13.18 -11.00 -14.50
N LYS A 221 -13.69 -11.18 -13.28
CA LYS A 221 -12.90 -11.51 -12.08
C LYS A 221 -13.55 -12.66 -11.33
N LYS A 222 -12.82 -13.75 -11.15
CA LYS A 222 -13.28 -14.82 -10.25
C LYS A 222 -13.25 -14.34 -8.80
N LYS A 223 -14.25 -14.77 -8.03
CA LYS A 223 -14.32 -14.47 -6.59
C LYS A 223 -13.09 -14.99 -5.86
N ALA A 224 -12.51 -14.15 -5.01
CA ALA A 224 -11.44 -14.55 -4.11
C ALA A 224 -11.92 -15.61 -3.11
N LYS A 225 -10.99 -16.42 -2.60
CA LYS A 225 -11.28 -17.36 -1.50
C LYS A 225 -11.75 -16.58 -0.26
N ALA A 226 -12.60 -17.23 0.54
CA ALA A 226 -13.03 -16.67 1.83
C ALA A 226 -11.81 -16.40 2.73
N ARG A 227 -11.85 -15.32 3.50
CA ARG A 227 -10.80 -14.99 4.47
C ARG A 227 -10.86 -15.92 5.67
N ARG A 228 -9.73 -16.20 6.26
CA ARG A 228 -9.66 -16.87 7.57
C ARG A 228 -10.05 -15.86 8.63
N ILE A 229 -10.94 -16.25 9.53
CA ILE A 229 -11.36 -15.44 10.67
C ILE A 229 -10.49 -15.80 11.86
N GLU A 230 -9.89 -14.81 12.51
CA GLU A 230 -9.14 -14.97 13.76
C GLU A 230 -9.76 -14.08 14.84
N LYS A 231 -10.04 -14.67 15.99
CA LYS A 231 -10.49 -13.96 17.18
C LYS A 231 -9.27 -13.50 17.99
N ARG A 232 -9.29 -12.29 18.49
CA ARG A 232 -8.21 -11.70 19.29
C ARG A 232 -8.76 -10.92 20.48
N THR A 233 -8.08 -11.05 21.63
CA THR A 233 -8.30 -10.20 22.79
C THR A 233 -7.17 -9.21 22.91
N VAL A 234 -7.46 -7.94 22.71
CA VAL A 234 -6.48 -6.83 22.73
C VAL A 234 -6.36 -6.29 24.16
N LEU A 235 -5.14 -6.12 24.64
CA LEU A 235 -4.84 -5.66 25.98
C LEU A 235 -4.21 -4.26 25.91
N LEU A 236 -4.97 -3.22 26.27
CA LEU A 236 -4.47 -1.86 26.41
C LEU A 236 -3.91 -1.72 27.83
N ILE A 237 -2.65 -2.11 28.01
CA ILE A 237 -1.98 -2.14 29.32
C ILE A 237 -1.26 -0.82 29.55
N ARG A 238 -1.52 -0.19 30.70
CA ARG A 238 -0.93 1.10 31.08
C ARG A 238 -0.41 1.11 32.51
N ASP A 239 0.74 1.77 32.70
CA ASP A 239 1.23 2.17 34.03
C ASP A 239 1.38 3.72 34.07
N GLY A 240 0.38 4.43 34.52
CA GLY A 240 0.32 5.89 34.41
C GLY A 240 0.10 6.33 32.96
N GLU A 241 1.03 7.14 32.42
CA GLU A 241 0.98 7.65 31.04
C GLU A 241 1.67 6.73 30.02
N ARG A 242 2.38 5.69 30.48
CA ARG A 242 3.03 4.74 29.58
C ARG A 242 2.07 3.64 29.13
N VAL A 243 2.24 3.22 27.88
CA VAL A 243 1.49 2.12 27.26
C VAL A 243 2.45 0.96 26.92
N ALA A 244 1.98 -0.27 27.11
CA ALA A 244 2.71 -1.45 26.67
C ALA A 244 2.59 -1.65 25.17
N LEU A 245 3.72 -1.80 24.50
CA LEU A 245 3.83 -2.25 23.12
C LEU A 245 4.57 -3.58 23.09
N HIS A 246 4.12 -4.47 22.23
CA HIS A 246 4.77 -5.75 21.94
C HIS A 246 5.37 -5.71 20.53
N ARG A 247 6.63 -6.13 20.36
CA ARG A 247 7.25 -6.27 19.05
C ARG A 247 6.88 -7.61 18.44
N ARG A 248 6.29 -7.58 17.25
CA ARG A 248 5.92 -8.80 16.54
C ARG A 248 7.16 -9.53 16.00
N PRO A 249 7.06 -10.87 15.84
CA PRO A 249 8.13 -11.66 15.25
C PRO A 249 8.57 -11.11 13.88
N PRO A 250 9.82 -11.39 13.44
CA PRO A 250 10.36 -10.89 12.16
C PRO A 250 9.73 -11.54 10.92
N SER A 251 8.77 -12.44 11.10
CA SER A 251 8.05 -13.12 10.03
C SER A 251 6.55 -13.19 10.29
N GLY A 252 5.76 -13.40 9.24
CA GLY A 252 4.31 -13.49 9.33
C GLY A 252 3.58 -12.16 9.10
N LEU A 253 2.30 -12.11 9.52
CA LEU A 253 1.47 -10.92 9.37
C LEU A 253 2.00 -9.78 10.24
N LEU A 254 2.19 -8.58 9.65
CA LEU A 254 2.69 -7.38 10.34
C LEU A 254 4.08 -7.60 11.00
N ALA A 255 4.92 -8.42 10.39
CA ALA A 255 6.25 -8.79 10.91
C ALA A 255 7.06 -7.57 11.38
N GLY A 256 7.74 -7.67 12.52
CA GLY A 256 8.65 -6.66 13.07
C GLY A 256 8.01 -5.34 13.48
N MET A 257 6.70 -5.16 13.30
CA MET A 257 5.97 -3.99 13.77
C MET A 257 5.68 -4.09 15.26
N TYR A 258 5.30 -2.97 15.85
CA TYR A 258 4.82 -2.93 17.22
C TYR A 258 3.30 -3.05 17.26
N GLU A 259 2.76 -3.62 18.34
CA GLU A 259 1.33 -3.80 18.50
C GLU A 259 0.93 -3.62 19.98
N LEU A 260 -0.35 -3.31 20.20
CA LEU A 260 -0.90 -3.51 21.54
C LEU A 260 -0.85 -5.01 21.85
N PRO A 261 -0.36 -5.44 23.02
CA PRO A 261 -0.37 -6.84 23.40
C PRO A 261 -1.72 -7.48 23.15
N ASN A 262 -1.74 -8.68 22.57
CA ASN A 262 -2.99 -9.36 22.28
C ASN A 262 -2.85 -10.88 22.38
N LEU A 263 -3.95 -11.54 22.69
CA LEU A 263 -4.05 -12.98 22.90
C LEU A 263 -5.00 -13.60 21.86
N GLU A 264 -4.79 -14.88 21.55
CA GLU A 264 -5.69 -15.62 20.69
C GLU A 264 -7.02 -15.92 21.40
N GLY A 265 -8.12 -15.85 20.65
CA GLY A 265 -9.46 -16.05 21.18
C GLY A 265 -10.09 -14.78 21.71
N HIS A 266 -11.38 -14.89 22.11
CA HIS A 266 -12.07 -13.92 22.94
C HIS A 266 -12.02 -14.47 24.36
N LEU A 267 -11.16 -13.86 25.20
CA LEU A 267 -10.91 -14.31 26.57
C LEU A 267 -11.75 -13.53 27.57
N GLU A 268 -12.27 -14.24 28.55
CA GLU A 268 -12.96 -13.62 29.67
C GLU A 268 -11.98 -12.91 30.61
N LYS A 269 -12.50 -11.99 31.43
CA LYS A 269 -11.72 -11.14 32.34
C LYS A 269 -10.78 -11.96 33.24
N GLU A 270 -11.26 -13.07 33.77
CA GLU A 270 -10.53 -13.95 34.69
C GLU A 270 -9.33 -14.61 34.01
N GLU A 271 -9.50 -15.01 32.75
CA GLU A 271 -8.42 -15.59 31.95
C GLU A 271 -7.33 -14.53 31.64
N VAL A 272 -7.77 -13.30 31.28
CA VAL A 272 -6.86 -12.17 31.06
C VAL A 272 -6.07 -11.84 32.33
N LEU A 273 -6.73 -11.75 33.49
CA LEU A 273 -6.06 -11.50 34.75
C LEU A 273 -5.01 -12.57 35.06
N SER A 274 -5.34 -13.85 34.85
CA SER A 274 -4.39 -14.96 35.04
C SER A 274 -3.15 -14.82 34.17
N ARG A 275 -3.33 -14.39 32.90
CA ARG A 275 -2.22 -14.15 31.96
C ARG A 275 -1.33 -12.98 32.38
N LEU A 276 -1.94 -11.88 32.85
CA LEU A 276 -1.19 -10.71 33.33
C LEU A 276 -0.28 -11.07 34.51
N VAL A 277 -0.80 -11.84 35.49
CA VAL A 277 -0.01 -12.30 36.63
C VAL A 277 1.14 -13.22 36.15
N GLN A 278 0.91 -14.11 35.19
CA GLN A 278 1.97 -14.96 34.61
C GLN A 278 3.09 -14.12 33.94
N TYR A 279 2.75 -12.96 33.41
CA TYR A 279 3.72 -12.00 32.82
C TYR A 279 4.38 -11.10 33.88
N GLY A 280 4.15 -11.34 35.16
CA GLY A 280 4.72 -10.55 36.28
C GLY A 280 4.06 -9.17 36.43
N LEU A 281 2.89 -8.95 35.85
CA LEU A 281 2.15 -7.71 35.94
C LEU A 281 1.18 -7.77 37.13
N THR A 282 1.06 -6.65 37.88
CA THR A 282 0.09 -6.50 38.97
C THR A 282 -1.08 -5.64 38.49
N PRO A 283 -2.21 -6.23 38.07
CA PRO A 283 -3.36 -5.48 37.62
C PRO A 283 -4.05 -4.76 38.76
N LEU A 284 -4.25 -3.44 38.61
CA LEU A 284 -4.98 -2.58 39.57
C LEU A 284 -6.44 -2.40 39.14
N ARG A 285 -6.68 -2.35 37.82
CA ARG A 285 -8.01 -2.18 37.26
C ARG A 285 -8.08 -2.83 35.87
N ILE A 286 -9.21 -3.47 35.57
CA ILE A 286 -9.51 -4.01 34.25
C ILE A 286 -10.95 -3.66 33.84
N LEU A 287 -11.12 -3.04 32.68
CA LEU A 287 -12.42 -2.68 32.13
C LEU A 287 -12.53 -3.20 30.68
N PRO A 288 -13.70 -3.74 30.28
CA PRO A 288 -13.90 -4.16 28.91
C PRO A 288 -13.91 -2.97 27.96
N LEU A 289 -13.35 -3.15 26.78
CA LEU A 289 -13.44 -2.26 25.65
C LEU A 289 -14.37 -2.85 24.60
N GLY A 290 -14.93 -2.01 23.73
CA GLY A 290 -15.82 -2.45 22.67
C GLY A 290 -15.15 -3.38 21.67
N ALA A 291 -15.97 -4.17 20.98
CA ALA A 291 -15.53 -5.02 19.87
C ALA A 291 -15.06 -4.16 18.68
N SER A 292 -14.07 -4.67 17.94
CA SER A 292 -13.58 -4.07 16.72
C SER A 292 -13.28 -5.14 15.67
N ARG A 293 -13.15 -4.72 14.42
CA ARG A 293 -12.87 -5.61 13.30
C ARG A 293 -11.84 -4.99 12.38
N HIS A 294 -10.87 -5.80 11.94
CA HIS A 294 -9.93 -5.38 10.90
C HIS A 294 -9.78 -6.44 9.83
N ILE A 295 -9.73 -6.00 8.57
CA ILE A 295 -9.69 -6.88 7.41
C ILE A 295 -8.34 -6.75 6.71
N PHE A 296 -7.58 -7.83 6.71
CA PHE A 296 -6.39 -8.02 5.88
C PHE A 296 -6.75 -8.75 4.58
N SER A 297 -5.80 -8.91 3.68
CA SER A 297 -6.04 -9.56 2.38
C SER A 297 -6.61 -10.98 2.51
N HIS A 298 -6.10 -11.79 3.45
CA HIS A 298 -6.42 -13.21 3.62
C HIS A 298 -6.89 -13.59 5.02
N VAL A 299 -6.88 -12.64 5.94
CA VAL A 299 -7.31 -12.82 7.35
C VAL A 299 -8.22 -11.67 7.74
N GLU A 300 -9.19 -11.96 8.57
CA GLU A 300 -10.05 -10.99 9.23
C GLU A 300 -9.92 -11.19 10.75
N TRP A 301 -9.52 -10.13 11.46
CA TRP A 301 -9.50 -10.13 12.92
C TRP A 301 -10.81 -9.63 13.47
N LEU A 302 -11.44 -10.46 14.31
CA LEU A 302 -12.53 -10.06 15.19
C LEU A 302 -11.93 -9.86 16.57
N MET A 303 -11.95 -8.63 17.06
CA MET A 303 -11.24 -8.22 18.27
C MET A 303 -12.21 -7.79 19.35
N GLU A 304 -11.93 -8.19 20.58
CA GLU A 304 -12.43 -7.60 21.81
C GLU A 304 -11.24 -7.09 22.61
N GLY A 305 -11.45 -6.22 23.60
CA GLY A 305 -10.32 -5.67 24.31
C GLY A 305 -10.61 -5.33 25.77
N TYR A 306 -9.53 -5.09 26.50
CA TYR A 306 -9.57 -4.62 27.89
C TYR A 306 -8.62 -3.43 28.07
N ASP A 307 -9.12 -2.39 28.78
CA ASP A 307 -8.30 -1.32 29.34
C ASP A 307 -7.79 -1.79 30.72
N ILE A 308 -6.49 -1.90 30.86
CA ILE A 308 -5.83 -2.49 32.00
C ILE A 308 -4.86 -1.48 32.61
N ARG A 309 -5.10 -1.09 33.85
CA ARG A 309 -4.09 -0.40 34.65
C ARG A 309 -3.30 -1.39 35.50
N VAL A 310 -1.99 -1.28 35.45
CA VAL A 310 -1.06 -2.07 36.27
C VAL A 310 -0.28 -1.17 37.20
N ALA A 311 0.27 -1.76 38.28
CA ALA A 311 1.23 -1.08 39.13
C ALA A 311 2.47 -0.72 38.33
N ALA A 312 3.16 0.37 38.71
CA ALA A 312 4.39 0.79 38.03
C ALA A 312 5.41 -0.37 38.00
N LEU A 313 6.02 -0.56 36.84
CA LEU A 313 6.95 -1.67 36.62
C LEU A 313 8.38 -1.23 36.91
N GLU A 314 9.03 -1.97 37.80
CA GLU A 314 10.47 -1.95 38.00
C GLU A 314 11.11 -3.03 37.13
N GLY A 315 10.96 -2.91 35.78
CA GLY A 315 11.53 -3.86 34.82
C GLY A 315 10.57 -4.24 33.69
N ALA A 316 11.12 -4.60 32.54
CA ALA A 316 10.32 -5.01 31.40
C ALA A 316 9.84 -6.47 31.55
N PRO A 317 8.56 -6.76 31.32
CA PRO A 317 8.06 -8.12 31.26
C PRO A 317 8.43 -8.73 29.88
N GLY A 318 9.57 -9.41 29.84
CA GLY A 318 10.08 -10.07 28.62
C GLY A 318 10.85 -9.15 27.67
N GLU A 319 11.63 -9.75 26.77
CA GLU A 319 12.50 -9.01 25.83
C GLU A 319 11.72 -8.25 24.75
N ASP A 320 10.48 -8.63 24.46
CA ASP A 320 9.68 -8.11 23.34
C ASP A 320 8.59 -7.11 23.75
N VAL A 321 8.44 -6.78 25.04
CA VAL A 321 7.43 -5.84 25.55
C VAL A 321 8.09 -4.57 26.09
N LEU A 322 7.65 -3.43 25.54
CA LEU A 322 8.13 -2.10 25.91
C LEU A 322 7.03 -1.33 26.63
N PHE A 323 7.38 -0.55 27.67
CA PHE A 323 6.50 0.48 28.21
C PHE A 323 7.04 1.84 27.81
N VAL A 324 6.29 2.55 26.99
CA VAL A 324 6.67 3.82 26.39
C VAL A 324 5.60 4.87 26.61
N ASP A 325 5.97 6.13 26.67
CA ASP A 325 5.02 7.23 26.70
C ASP A 325 4.15 7.20 25.45
N VAL A 326 2.88 7.60 25.57
CA VAL A 326 1.91 7.55 24.45
C VAL A 326 2.39 8.39 23.26
N GLU A 327 3.01 9.56 23.53
CA GLU A 327 3.59 10.41 22.49
C GLU A 327 4.73 9.69 21.75
N ASP A 328 5.63 9.05 22.49
CA ASP A 328 6.71 8.25 21.91
C ASP A 328 6.17 7.06 21.11
N ALA A 329 5.12 6.39 21.62
CA ALA A 329 4.45 5.31 20.89
C ALA A 329 3.89 5.80 19.55
N GLU A 330 3.27 6.99 19.55
CA GLU A 330 2.75 7.60 18.34
C GLU A 330 3.85 8.03 17.36
N GLU A 331 4.98 8.57 17.83
CA GLU A 331 6.00 9.17 16.99
C GLU A 331 7.06 8.18 16.49
N LYS A 332 7.49 7.26 17.34
CA LYS A 332 8.68 6.42 17.10
C LYS A 332 8.37 4.99 16.67
N TYR A 333 7.21 4.45 17.07
CA TYR A 333 6.89 3.04 16.86
C TYR A 333 5.83 2.87 15.77
N ALA A 334 6.08 1.98 14.82
CA ALA A 334 5.13 1.66 13.76
C ALA A 334 4.05 0.70 14.28
N VAL A 335 2.87 1.24 14.65
CA VAL A 335 1.73 0.46 15.14
C VAL A 335 0.68 0.35 14.03
N PRO A 336 0.23 -0.87 13.67
CA PRO A 336 -0.76 -1.05 12.62
C PRO A 336 -2.11 -0.39 12.92
N ALA A 337 -2.74 0.19 11.91
CA ALA A 337 -4.08 0.77 12.00
C ALA A 337 -5.16 -0.23 12.47
N ALA A 338 -4.86 -1.53 12.45
CA ALA A 338 -5.73 -2.57 13.02
C ALA A 338 -6.08 -2.32 14.48
N PHE A 339 -5.19 -1.67 15.23
CA PHE A 339 -5.39 -1.35 16.66
C PHE A 339 -6.01 0.04 16.89
N GLY A 340 -6.38 0.78 15.85
CA GLY A 340 -6.87 2.16 15.95
C GLY A 340 -8.05 2.35 16.89
N ALA A 341 -9.01 1.42 16.90
CA ALA A 341 -10.17 1.48 17.79
C ALA A 341 -9.81 1.45 19.30
N TYR A 342 -8.67 0.85 19.64
CA TYR A 342 -8.16 0.78 21.02
C TYR A 342 -7.15 1.89 21.31
N ALA A 343 -6.28 2.21 20.37
CA ALA A 343 -5.30 3.30 20.49
C ALA A 343 -5.98 4.67 20.70
N SER A 344 -7.12 4.90 20.05
CA SER A 344 -7.93 6.11 20.22
C SER A 344 -8.41 6.33 21.66
N LYS A 345 -8.51 5.27 22.50
CA LYS A 345 -8.88 5.38 23.92
C LYS A 345 -7.82 6.06 24.78
N ILE A 346 -6.62 6.18 24.28
CA ILE A 346 -5.49 6.88 24.91
C ILE A 346 -5.01 8.06 24.07
N ASN A 347 -5.84 8.56 23.15
CA ASN A 347 -5.53 9.65 22.22
C ASN A 347 -4.31 9.38 21.30
N MET A 348 -3.94 8.13 21.11
CA MET A 348 -2.87 7.73 20.21
C MET A 348 -3.43 7.56 18.80
N ARG A 349 -2.94 8.37 17.85
CA ARG A 349 -3.35 8.34 16.44
C ARG A 349 -2.48 7.36 15.66
N LEU A 350 -3.10 6.57 14.80
CA LEU A 350 -2.42 5.56 13.98
C LEU A 350 -2.66 5.77 12.49
N GLY A 351 -1.64 5.48 11.70
CA GLY A 351 -1.75 5.45 10.25
C GLY A 351 -2.12 6.79 9.62
N GLN A 352 -3.10 6.79 8.72
CA GLN A 352 -3.51 7.98 7.96
C GLN A 352 -4.10 9.09 8.83
N GLU A 353 -4.76 8.76 9.94
CA GLU A 353 -5.39 9.75 10.84
C GLU A 353 -4.41 10.82 11.34
N LYS A 354 -3.12 10.49 11.41
CA LYS A 354 -2.06 11.44 11.76
C LYS A 354 -1.90 12.57 10.75
N TYR A 355 -2.25 12.31 9.51
CA TYR A 355 -1.88 13.16 8.37
C TYR A 355 -3.08 13.85 7.73
N ASP A 356 -4.30 13.42 8.06
CA ASP A 356 -5.54 14.01 7.52
C ASP A 356 -5.74 15.47 7.97
N GLN A 357 -5.12 15.89 9.09
CA GLN A 357 -5.21 17.27 9.58
C GLN A 357 -4.11 18.21 9.05
N MET A 358 -3.04 17.70 8.45
CA MET A 358 -1.98 18.54 7.85
C MET A 358 -2.38 19.09 6.48
N GLY A 359 -3.36 18.47 5.80
CA GLY A 359 -3.86 18.93 4.49
C GLY A 359 -4.95 19.99 4.52
N SER A 360 -5.51 20.32 5.69
CA SER A 360 -6.60 21.30 5.83
C SER A 360 -6.14 22.70 6.27
N GLY A 361 -4.83 22.94 6.37
CA GLY A 361 -4.25 24.19 6.88
C GLY A 361 -3.70 25.16 5.85
N GLU A 362 -3.67 24.83 4.56
CA GLU A 362 -3.06 25.69 3.52
C GLU A 362 -4.05 26.20 2.44
N GLU A 363 -5.36 26.17 2.70
CA GLU A 363 -6.34 26.93 1.90
C GLU A 363 -6.99 28.02 2.78
N GLN A 364 -6.27 29.11 2.99
CA GLN A 364 -6.83 30.42 3.33
C GLN A 364 -6.18 31.49 2.47
#